data_74f78d05ddd87b1d2fc3995a8eacf419
#
_entry.id   74f78d05ddd87b1d2fc3995a8eacf419
#
_cell.length_a   1.000
_cell.length_b   1.000
_cell.length_c   1.000
_cell.angle_alpha   90.00
_cell.angle_beta   90.00
_cell.angle_gamma   90.00
#
_symmetry.space_group_name_H-M   'P 1'
#
loop_
_entity.id
_entity.type
_entity.pdbx_description
1 polymer ?
#
loop_
_entity_poly.entity_id
_entity_poly.type
_entity_poly.pdbx_seq_one_letter_code
_entity_poly.pdbx_strand_id
1 'polypeptide(L)'
;VGSVAKAADKTKKVYVYGMAISFNDSTVYMTDIQTLDSAAVKSKTGFLYGRDNYSYQLRDYLKSKGFQTPTCETTFSVKKKDIEKKFIAAKKRYGNGKYTLKHITPNEFQYTVITLDVDDEKPMTKEERKAMKIQAKEAKAKAKAEAKAKAEERKTLKKELKDKKKGPKPEGQRPE
;
A
#
# COMPACT_ATOMS: atom_id res chain seq x y z
N VAL A 1 -25.35 25.54 -25.69
CA VAL A 1 -24.39 24.43 -25.72
C VAL A 1 -23.26 24.80 -24.76
N GLY A 2 -23.47 24.46 -23.48
CA GLY A 2 -22.49 24.74 -22.42
C GLY A 2 -21.35 23.70 -22.47
N SER A 3 -20.20 24.10 -22.95
CA SER A 3 -18.97 23.33 -22.83
C SER A 3 -18.56 23.30 -21.37
N VAL A 4 -18.80 22.16 -20.71
CA VAL A 4 -18.23 21.90 -19.40
C VAL A 4 -16.74 21.64 -19.62
N ALA A 5 -15.93 22.66 -19.38
CA ALA A 5 -14.49 22.52 -19.36
C ALA A 5 -14.12 21.51 -18.28
N LYS A 6 -13.84 20.27 -18.68
CA LYS A 6 -13.24 19.24 -17.86
C LYS A 6 -11.95 19.84 -17.29
N ALA A 7 -11.84 19.93 -15.98
CA ALA A 7 -10.57 20.31 -15.35
C ALA A 7 -9.53 19.28 -15.79
N ALA A 8 -8.76 19.62 -16.81
CA ALA A 8 -7.67 18.81 -17.30
C ALA A 8 -6.69 18.60 -16.16
N ASP A 9 -6.45 17.37 -15.79
CA ASP A 9 -5.38 17.01 -14.88
C ASP A 9 -4.09 17.59 -15.45
N LYS A 10 -3.47 18.47 -14.65
CA LYS A 10 -2.32 19.23 -15.12
C LYS A 10 -1.12 18.32 -15.12
N THR A 11 -0.46 18.22 -16.26
CA THR A 11 0.88 17.65 -16.32
C THR A 11 1.86 18.60 -15.66
N LYS A 12 2.75 18.08 -14.82
CA LYS A 12 3.78 18.83 -14.12
C LYS A 12 5.11 18.10 -14.16
N LYS A 13 6.17 18.87 -14.01
CA LYS A 13 7.47 18.30 -13.69
C LYS A 13 7.42 17.72 -12.27
N VAL A 14 7.71 16.44 -12.17
CA VAL A 14 7.70 15.69 -10.90
C VAL A 14 9.05 15.01 -10.70
N TYR A 15 9.54 15.03 -9.50
CA TYR A 15 10.76 14.33 -9.10
C TYR A 15 10.37 13.05 -8.38
N VAL A 16 10.98 11.94 -8.76
CA VAL A 16 10.68 10.62 -8.22
C VAL A 16 11.94 9.85 -7.89
N TYR A 17 11.87 8.98 -6.91
CA TYR A 17 12.80 7.89 -6.71
C TYR A 17 12.06 6.65 -6.27
N GLY A 18 12.62 5.48 -6.57
CA GLY A 18 12.06 4.20 -6.18
C GLY A 18 12.89 3.51 -5.14
N MET A 19 12.21 2.74 -4.32
CA MET A 19 12.83 1.82 -3.39
C MET A 19 12.22 0.44 -3.56
N ALA A 20 13.05 -0.58 -3.43
CA ALA A 20 12.62 -1.97 -3.41
C ALA A 20 13.24 -2.67 -2.21
N ILE A 21 12.38 -3.28 -1.41
CA ILE A 21 12.80 -3.98 -0.20
C ILE A 21 12.60 -5.47 -0.43
N SER A 22 13.67 -6.24 -0.26
CA SER A 22 13.59 -7.70 -0.25
C SER A 22 13.13 -8.18 1.13
N PHE A 23 12.20 -9.16 1.13
CA PHE A 23 11.80 -9.82 2.38
C PHE A 23 12.67 -11.03 2.73
N ASN A 24 13.41 -11.54 1.75
CA ASN A 24 14.22 -12.76 1.92
C ASN A 24 15.62 -12.47 2.49
N ASP A 25 16.07 -11.25 2.29
CA ASP A 25 17.35 -10.77 2.79
C ASP A 25 17.23 -9.30 3.21
N SER A 26 18.29 -8.74 3.79
CA SER A 26 18.32 -7.35 4.23
C SER A 26 18.71 -6.38 3.11
N THR A 27 18.47 -6.73 1.84
CA THR A 27 18.85 -5.88 0.71
C THR A 27 17.74 -4.87 0.40
N VAL A 28 18.13 -3.62 0.24
CA VAL A 28 17.29 -2.51 -0.20
C VAL A 28 17.89 -1.92 -1.46
N TYR A 29 17.11 -1.90 -2.52
CA TYR A 29 17.47 -1.22 -3.77
C TYR A 29 16.89 0.18 -3.77
N MET A 30 17.66 1.16 -4.20
CA MET A 30 17.25 2.55 -4.25
C MET A 30 17.71 3.17 -5.56
N THR A 31 16.79 3.78 -6.31
CA THR A 31 17.15 4.53 -7.51
C THR A 31 17.65 5.93 -7.16
N ASP A 32 18.33 6.56 -8.10
CA ASP A 32 18.56 8.01 -8.02
C ASP A 32 17.24 8.78 -8.16
N ILE A 33 17.27 10.06 -7.77
CA ILE A 33 16.16 10.97 -8.05
C ILE A 33 16.10 11.20 -9.56
N GLN A 34 14.97 10.89 -10.15
CA GLN A 34 14.70 11.07 -11.58
C GLN A 34 13.64 12.15 -11.78
N THR A 35 13.69 12.80 -12.91
CA THR A 35 12.73 13.84 -13.27
C THR A 35 11.75 13.31 -14.31
N LEU A 36 10.47 13.48 -14.06
CA LEU A 36 9.39 13.23 -15.01
C LEU A 36 8.88 14.59 -15.50
N ASP A 37 9.14 14.94 -16.76
CA ASP A 37 8.88 16.28 -17.27
C ASP A 37 7.39 16.59 -17.44
N SER A 38 6.57 15.60 -17.73
CA SER A 38 5.14 15.77 -18.03
C SER A 38 4.29 14.71 -17.35
N ALA A 39 4.50 14.48 -16.06
CA ALA A 39 3.71 13.53 -15.30
C ALA A 39 2.34 14.10 -14.94
N ALA A 40 1.30 13.29 -15.07
CA ALA A 40 -0.04 13.67 -14.67
C ALA A 40 -0.17 13.70 -13.14
N VAL A 41 -0.67 14.81 -12.62
CA VAL A 41 -0.84 15.06 -11.19
C VAL A 41 -2.27 15.48 -10.92
N LYS A 42 -2.91 14.88 -9.91
CA LYS A 42 -4.24 15.26 -9.47
C LYS A 42 -4.24 16.71 -8.97
N SER A 43 -5.00 17.59 -9.61
CA SER A 43 -4.99 19.02 -9.31
C SER A 43 -5.40 19.35 -7.88
N LYS A 44 -6.30 18.58 -7.30
CA LYS A 44 -6.83 18.78 -5.94
C LYS A 44 -5.87 18.34 -4.84
N THR A 45 -5.13 17.27 -5.04
CA THR A 45 -4.34 16.61 -3.99
C THR A 45 -2.85 16.65 -4.25
N GLY A 46 -2.42 17.00 -5.47
CA GLY A 46 -1.02 16.94 -5.88
C GLY A 46 -0.47 15.52 -6.01
N PHE A 47 -1.33 14.49 -5.96
CA PHE A 47 -0.90 13.09 -6.08
C PHE A 47 -0.49 12.76 -7.52
N LEU A 48 0.60 12.02 -7.64
CA LEU A 48 1.06 11.46 -8.90
C LEU A 48 0.08 10.39 -9.39
N TYR A 49 -0.43 10.57 -10.60
CA TYR A 49 -1.24 9.56 -11.27
C TYR A 49 -0.40 8.33 -11.60
N GLY A 50 -1.01 7.16 -11.44
CA GLY A 50 -0.35 5.89 -11.76
C GLY A 50 0.88 5.60 -10.88
N ARG A 51 0.93 6.12 -9.64
CA ARG A 51 2.04 5.89 -8.71
C ARG A 51 2.39 4.40 -8.59
N ASP A 52 1.38 3.55 -8.52
CA ASP A 52 1.58 2.10 -8.44
C ASP A 52 2.19 1.54 -9.72
N ASN A 53 1.82 2.08 -10.88
CA ASN A 53 2.40 1.68 -12.15
C ASN A 53 3.88 2.08 -12.26
N TYR A 54 4.30 3.19 -11.67
CA TYR A 54 5.73 3.51 -11.55
C TYR A 54 6.45 2.49 -10.66
N SER A 55 5.84 2.09 -9.56
CA SER A 55 6.40 1.03 -8.70
C SER A 55 6.48 -0.31 -9.43
N TYR A 56 5.53 -0.61 -10.31
CA TYR A 56 5.57 -1.80 -11.15
C TYR A 56 6.69 -1.76 -12.19
N GLN A 57 7.03 -0.60 -12.74
CA GLN A 57 8.18 -0.48 -13.65
C GLN A 57 9.47 -0.88 -12.94
N LEU A 58 9.70 -0.41 -11.73
CA LEU A 58 10.87 -0.79 -10.93
C LEU A 58 10.85 -2.28 -10.57
N ARG A 59 9.69 -2.80 -10.18
CA ARG A 59 9.52 -4.23 -9.88
C ARG A 59 9.85 -5.11 -11.07
N ASP A 60 9.36 -4.76 -12.24
CA ASP A 60 9.54 -5.56 -13.45
C ASP A 60 11.01 -5.51 -13.92
N TYR A 61 11.66 -4.36 -13.77
CA TYR A 61 13.10 -4.26 -13.97
C TYR A 61 13.88 -5.20 -13.03
N LEU A 62 13.60 -5.18 -11.74
CA LEU A 62 14.27 -6.03 -10.77
C LEU A 62 14.01 -7.51 -11.02
N LYS A 63 12.79 -7.87 -11.40
CA LYS A 63 12.45 -9.24 -11.82
C LYS A 63 13.28 -9.69 -13.03
N SER A 64 13.47 -8.81 -14.02
CA SER A 64 14.30 -9.10 -15.19
C SER A 64 15.77 -9.35 -14.84
N LYS A 65 16.23 -8.84 -13.70
CA LYS A 65 17.56 -9.08 -13.14
C LYS A 65 17.65 -10.30 -12.23
N GLY A 66 16.56 -11.06 -12.08
CA GLY A 66 16.52 -12.29 -11.28
C GLY A 66 16.14 -12.09 -9.81
N PHE A 67 15.72 -10.87 -9.41
CA PHE A 67 15.26 -10.62 -8.04
C PHE A 67 13.82 -11.05 -7.87
N GLN A 68 13.57 -11.93 -6.91
CA GLN A 68 12.24 -12.45 -6.66
C GLN A 68 11.43 -11.48 -5.79
N THR A 69 10.24 -11.12 -6.27
CA THR A 69 9.17 -10.42 -5.54
C THR A 69 9.61 -9.28 -4.60
N PRO A 70 10.36 -8.28 -5.05
CA PRO A 70 10.63 -7.12 -4.22
C PRO A 70 9.35 -6.31 -4.04
N THR A 71 9.15 -5.79 -2.82
CA THR A 71 8.14 -4.75 -2.62
C THR A 71 8.72 -3.43 -3.05
N CYS A 72 8.12 -2.85 -4.09
CA CYS A 72 8.57 -1.59 -4.67
C CYS A 72 7.67 -0.44 -4.24
N GLU A 73 8.27 0.67 -3.86
CA GLU A 73 7.60 1.91 -3.53
C GLU A 73 8.19 3.06 -4.34
N THR A 74 7.32 3.94 -4.82
CA THR A 74 7.71 5.16 -5.53
C THR A 74 7.39 6.37 -4.67
N THR A 75 8.42 7.15 -4.35
CA THR A 75 8.29 8.42 -3.66
C THR A 75 8.40 9.54 -4.68
N PHE A 76 7.55 10.55 -4.58
CA PHE A 76 7.49 11.67 -5.52
C PHE A 76 7.32 13.00 -4.82
N SER A 77 7.70 14.07 -5.50
CA SER A 77 7.37 15.46 -5.15
C SER A 77 7.44 16.35 -6.38
N VAL A 78 6.60 17.37 -6.41
CA VAL A 78 6.69 18.44 -7.40
C VAL A 78 7.80 19.46 -7.07
N LYS A 79 8.31 19.42 -5.84
CA LYS A 79 9.39 20.29 -5.37
C LYS A 79 10.68 19.50 -5.21
N LYS A 80 11.73 19.96 -5.88
CA LYS A 80 13.05 19.33 -5.83
C LYS A 80 13.60 19.22 -4.40
N LYS A 81 13.49 20.29 -3.62
CA LYS A 81 13.96 20.30 -2.21
C LYS A 81 13.27 19.27 -1.34
N ASP A 82 11.97 19.00 -1.58
CA ASP A 82 11.22 18.06 -0.75
C ASP A 82 11.60 16.60 -1.08
N ILE A 83 11.81 16.29 -2.36
CA ILE A 83 12.26 14.97 -2.77
C ILE A 83 13.69 14.70 -2.28
N GLU A 84 14.57 15.67 -2.34
CA GLU A 84 15.95 15.56 -1.84
C GLU A 84 15.98 15.28 -0.33
N LYS A 85 15.15 15.96 0.46
CA LYS A 85 15.02 15.70 1.90
C LYS A 85 14.54 14.26 2.17
N LYS A 86 13.52 13.82 1.45
CA LYS A 86 12.99 12.45 1.56
C LYS A 86 14.03 11.41 1.16
N PHE A 87 14.78 11.68 0.10
CA PHE A 87 15.84 10.82 -0.39
C PHE A 87 16.98 10.66 0.62
N ILE A 88 17.45 11.76 1.19
CA ILE A 88 18.49 11.76 2.23
C ILE A 88 18.00 11.00 3.47
N ALA A 89 16.76 11.24 3.89
CA ALA A 89 16.16 10.54 5.04
C ALA A 89 16.07 9.03 4.80
N ALA A 90 15.69 8.61 3.60
CA ALA A 90 15.65 7.20 3.22
C ALA A 90 17.04 6.58 3.20
N LYS A 91 18.03 7.25 2.61
CA LYS A 91 19.44 6.81 2.65
C LYS A 91 19.95 6.62 4.08
N LYS A 92 19.63 7.55 4.96
CA LYS A 92 20.02 7.50 6.37
C LYS A 92 19.37 6.32 7.10
N ARG A 93 18.08 6.07 6.80
CA ARG A 93 17.30 4.99 7.42
C ARG A 93 17.82 3.61 7.04
N TYR A 94 18.18 3.41 5.77
CA TYR A 94 18.58 2.10 5.25
C TYR A 94 20.09 1.94 5.12
N GLY A 95 20.87 3.01 5.25
CA GLY A 95 22.33 2.99 5.24
C GLY A 95 22.99 2.82 6.62
N ASN A 96 22.24 2.42 7.64
CA ASN A 96 22.71 2.34 9.02
C ASN A 96 23.41 1.02 9.40
N GLY A 97 23.75 0.19 8.43
CA GLY A 97 24.42 -1.10 8.62
C GLY A 97 23.49 -2.29 8.90
N LYS A 98 22.19 -2.05 9.14
CA LYS A 98 21.19 -3.12 9.28
C LYS A 98 20.74 -3.69 7.93
N TYR A 99 20.88 -2.90 6.88
CA TYR A 99 20.48 -3.24 5.52
C TYR A 99 21.65 -3.11 4.57
N THR A 100 21.66 -3.90 3.52
CA THR A 100 22.58 -3.73 2.40
C THR A 100 21.90 -2.82 1.38
N LEU A 101 22.28 -1.55 1.35
CA LEU A 101 21.73 -0.58 0.39
C LEU A 101 22.47 -0.72 -0.95
N LYS A 102 21.72 -1.09 -1.98
CA LYS A 102 22.21 -1.17 -3.37
C LYS A 102 21.59 -0.04 -4.19
N HIS A 103 22.43 0.66 -4.90
CA HIS A 103 22.06 1.81 -5.71
C HIS A 103 21.82 1.40 -7.15
N ILE A 104 20.72 1.90 -7.73
CA ILE A 104 20.37 1.70 -9.14
C ILE A 104 20.59 3.03 -9.86
N THR A 105 21.53 3.05 -10.78
CA THR A 105 21.87 4.25 -11.53
C THR A 105 20.84 4.53 -12.63
N PRO A 106 20.72 5.79 -13.11
CA PRO A 106 19.84 6.13 -14.22
C PRO A 106 20.18 5.41 -15.53
N ASN A 107 21.43 4.95 -15.69
CA ASN A 107 21.82 4.15 -16.86
C ASN A 107 21.27 2.73 -16.81
N GLU A 108 21.01 2.20 -15.62
CA GLU A 108 20.47 0.86 -15.41
C GLU A 108 18.94 0.84 -15.48
N PHE A 109 18.31 1.86 -14.92
CA PHE A 109 16.86 1.97 -14.85
C PHE A 109 16.39 3.42 -14.88
N GLN A 110 15.43 3.71 -15.74
CA GLN A 110 14.74 4.98 -15.80
C GLN A 110 13.23 4.76 -15.81
N TYR A 111 12.52 5.61 -15.07
CA TYR A 111 11.06 5.65 -15.14
C TYR A 111 10.59 6.22 -16.48
N THR A 112 9.61 5.57 -17.05
CA THR A 112 8.88 6.08 -18.21
C THR A 112 7.62 6.77 -17.73
N VAL A 113 7.36 7.99 -18.23
CA VAL A 113 6.14 8.74 -17.88
C VAL A 113 4.92 7.93 -18.31
N ILE A 114 3.98 7.77 -17.37
CA ILE A 114 2.71 7.12 -17.61
C ILE A 114 1.77 8.18 -18.17
N THR A 115 1.35 8.00 -19.41
CA THR A 115 0.31 8.80 -20.05
C THR A 115 -1.04 8.28 -19.56
N LEU A 116 -1.91 9.20 -19.16
CA LEU A 116 -3.31 8.87 -18.93
C LEU A 116 -3.95 8.60 -20.29
N ASP A 117 -4.20 7.36 -20.62
CA ASP A 117 -5.20 7.06 -21.60
C ASP A 117 -6.54 7.55 -21.06
N VAL A 118 -7.16 8.46 -21.78
CA VAL A 118 -8.36 9.20 -21.38
C VAL A 118 -9.57 8.28 -21.15
N ASP A 119 -9.41 6.98 -21.43
CA ASP A 119 -10.47 5.97 -21.34
C ASP A 119 -10.57 5.26 -19.99
N ASP A 120 -9.56 5.37 -19.11
CA ASP A 120 -9.53 4.56 -17.88
C ASP A 120 -10.10 5.25 -16.62
N GLU A 121 -10.42 6.53 -16.65
CA GLU A 121 -11.16 7.18 -15.58
C GLU A 121 -12.41 7.92 -16.10
N LYS A 122 -13.44 7.19 -16.48
CA LYS A 122 -14.78 7.74 -16.37
C LYS A 122 -14.97 8.19 -14.91
N PRO A 123 -15.20 9.48 -14.68
CA PRO A 123 -15.48 9.92 -13.31
C PRO A 123 -16.70 9.16 -12.83
N MET A 124 -16.53 8.36 -11.78
CA MET A 124 -17.60 7.61 -11.17
C MET A 124 -18.82 8.52 -11.01
N THR A 125 -19.93 8.10 -11.56
CA THR A 125 -21.19 8.83 -11.44
C THR A 125 -21.59 8.97 -9.97
N LYS A 126 -22.45 9.93 -9.66
CA LYS A 126 -22.97 10.08 -8.29
C LYS A 126 -23.66 8.80 -7.79
N GLU A 127 -24.22 8.03 -8.71
CA GLU A 127 -24.90 6.76 -8.45
C GLU A 127 -23.92 5.64 -8.13
N GLU A 128 -22.83 5.53 -8.89
CA GLU A 128 -21.74 4.58 -8.61
C GLU A 128 -21.06 4.85 -7.26
N ARG A 129 -20.87 6.14 -6.91
CA ARG A 129 -20.35 6.53 -5.59
C ARG A 129 -21.31 6.19 -4.47
N LYS A 130 -22.61 6.31 -4.70
CA LYS A 130 -23.64 5.89 -3.73
C LYS A 130 -23.65 4.37 -3.57
N ALA A 131 -23.60 3.63 -4.67
CA ALA A 131 -23.56 2.17 -4.67
C ALA A 131 -22.31 1.65 -3.92
N MET A 132 -21.15 2.23 -4.19
CA MET A 132 -19.91 1.87 -3.50
C MET A 132 -19.95 2.16 -2.00
N LYS A 133 -20.56 3.29 -1.60
CA LYS A 133 -20.77 3.61 -0.17
C LYS A 133 -21.72 2.63 0.51
N ILE A 134 -22.76 2.20 -0.19
CA ILE A 134 -23.73 1.22 0.32
C ILE A 134 -23.03 -0.14 0.49
N GLN A 135 -22.32 -0.63 -0.53
CA GLN A 135 -21.57 -1.87 -0.45
C GLN A 135 -20.50 -1.86 0.66
N ALA A 136 -19.77 -0.74 0.81
CA ALA A 136 -18.80 -0.58 1.88
C ALA A 136 -19.46 -0.61 3.28
N LYS A 137 -20.66 -0.03 3.40
CA LYS A 137 -21.43 -0.02 4.65
C LYS A 137 -21.96 -1.42 4.97
N GLU A 138 -22.46 -2.14 3.98
CA GLU A 138 -22.93 -3.52 4.11
C GLU A 138 -21.79 -4.50 4.45
N ALA A 139 -20.65 -4.39 3.76
CA ALA A 139 -19.47 -5.19 4.05
C ALA A 139 -18.96 -4.96 5.49
N LYS A 140 -18.99 -3.70 5.95
CA LYS A 140 -18.59 -3.34 7.31
C LYS A 140 -19.59 -3.85 8.37
N ALA A 141 -20.89 -3.85 8.05
CA ALA A 141 -21.93 -4.40 8.90
C ALA A 141 -21.80 -5.93 8.99
N LYS A 142 -21.56 -6.59 7.86
CA LYS A 142 -21.34 -8.04 7.78
C LYS A 142 -20.11 -8.49 8.58
N ALA A 143 -19.01 -7.79 8.41
CA ALA A 143 -17.76 -8.05 9.16
C ALA A 143 -17.96 -7.86 10.67
N LYS A 144 -18.74 -6.84 11.09
CA LYS A 144 -19.05 -6.60 12.50
C LYS A 144 -19.96 -7.69 13.09
N ALA A 145 -20.93 -8.18 12.32
CA ALA A 145 -21.81 -9.28 12.72
C ALA A 145 -21.04 -10.60 12.86
N GLU A 146 -20.15 -10.92 11.91
CA GLU A 146 -19.27 -12.09 11.98
C GLU A 146 -18.32 -12.04 13.18
N ALA A 147 -17.72 -10.88 13.43
CA ALA A 147 -16.84 -10.70 14.59
C ALA A 147 -17.60 -10.89 15.92
N LYS A 148 -18.86 -10.43 15.99
CA LYS A 148 -19.72 -10.61 17.17
C LYS A 148 -20.11 -12.07 17.37
N ALA A 149 -20.46 -12.78 16.31
CA ALA A 149 -20.78 -14.20 16.34
C ALA A 149 -19.59 -15.06 16.82
N LYS A 150 -18.40 -14.82 16.27
CA LYS A 150 -17.16 -15.48 16.70
C LYS A 150 -16.78 -15.17 18.15
N ALA A 151 -17.09 -13.99 18.64
CA ALA A 151 -16.85 -13.61 20.03
C ALA A 151 -17.81 -14.32 20.99
N GLU A 152 -19.06 -14.52 20.59
CA GLU A 152 -20.05 -15.28 21.35
C GLU A 152 -19.70 -16.78 21.39
N GLU A 153 -19.35 -17.36 20.25
CA GLU A 153 -18.89 -18.75 20.15
C GLU A 153 -17.66 -19.02 21.04
N ARG A 154 -16.71 -18.09 21.07
CA ARG A 154 -15.56 -18.16 21.98
C ARG A 154 -15.95 -18.11 23.46
N LYS A 155 -17.00 -17.37 23.80
CA LYS A 155 -17.51 -17.28 25.18
C LYS A 155 -18.20 -18.58 25.62
N THR A 156 -19.01 -19.18 24.74
CA THR A 156 -19.66 -20.45 25.00
C THR A 156 -18.65 -21.59 25.16
N LEU A 157 -17.68 -21.65 24.24
CA LEU A 157 -16.59 -22.64 24.31
C LEU A 157 -15.77 -22.53 25.61
N LYS A 158 -15.47 -21.30 26.03
CA LYS A 158 -14.79 -21.07 27.33
C LYS A 158 -15.62 -21.47 28.53
N LYS A 159 -16.95 -21.34 28.45
CA LYS A 159 -17.85 -21.74 29.52
C LYS A 159 -17.93 -23.25 29.62
N GLU A 160 -18.07 -23.94 28.51
CA GLU A 160 -18.07 -25.41 28.45
C GLU A 160 -16.76 -26.05 28.95
N LEU A 161 -15.61 -25.42 28.59
CA LEU A 161 -14.30 -25.87 29.09
C LEU A 161 -14.13 -25.65 30.59
N LYS A 162 -14.77 -24.63 31.16
CA LYS A 162 -14.77 -24.35 32.60
C LYS A 162 -15.66 -25.36 33.36
N ASP A 163 -16.80 -25.69 32.77
CA ASP A 163 -17.75 -26.65 33.40
C ASP A 163 -17.20 -28.10 33.36
N LYS A 164 -16.49 -28.45 32.28
CA LYS A 164 -15.77 -29.76 32.20
C LYS A 164 -14.59 -29.88 33.19
N LYS A 165 -13.98 -28.75 33.60
CA LYS A 165 -12.90 -28.75 34.62
C LYS A 165 -13.43 -28.82 36.05
N LYS A 166 -14.72 -28.57 36.30
CA LYS A 166 -15.40 -28.84 37.57
C LYS A 166 -15.97 -30.25 37.55
N GLY A 167 -15.10 -31.25 37.52
CA GLY A 167 -15.49 -32.65 37.74
C GLY A 167 -16.11 -32.88 39.12
N PRO A 168 -16.90 -33.95 39.29
CA PRO A 168 -17.62 -34.22 40.54
C PRO A 168 -16.63 -34.32 41.71
N LYS A 169 -16.99 -33.64 42.79
CA LYS A 169 -16.29 -33.69 44.06
C LYS A 169 -16.29 -35.14 44.57
N PRO A 170 -15.18 -35.73 44.96
CA PRO A 170 -15.20 -37.05 45.55
C PRO A 170 -16.00 -37.03 46.85
N GLU A 171 -17.05 -37.88 46.91
CA GLU A 171 -17.79 -38.13 48.11
C GLU A 171 -16.87 -38.71 49.20
N GLY A 172 -16.87 -38.06 50.35
CA GLY A 172 -16.05 -38.42 51.46
C GLY A 172 -16.40 -39.80 52.01
N GLN A 173 -15.39 -40.67 52.10
CA GLN A 173 -15.44 -41.83 52.95
C GLN A 173 -15.59 -41.42 54.40
N ARG A 174 -16.65 -41.84 55.07
CA ARG A 174 -16.76 -41.80 56.54
C ARG A 174 -15.84 -42.88 57.12
N PRO A 175 -15.04 -42.55 58.13
CA PRO A 175 -14.37 -43.58 58.91
C PRO A 175 -15.38 -44.20 59.94
N GLU A 176 -15.33 -45.48 60.10
CA GLU A 176 -15.89 -46.22 61.25
C GLU A 176 -15.11 -45.94 62.53
#